data_b486c1e67964cf9452f839b37077f9ae
#
_entry.id   b486c1e67964cf9452f839b37077f9ae
#
_cell.length_a   1.000
_cell.length_b   1.000
_cell.length_c   1.000
_cell.angle_alpha   90.00
_cell.angle_beta   90.00
_cell.angle_gamma   90.00
#
_symmetry.space_group_name_H-M   'P 1'
#
loop_
_entity.id
_entity.type
_entity.pdbx_description
1 polymer ?
#
loop_
_entity_poly.entity_id
_entity_poly.type
_entity_poly.pdbx_seq_one_letter_code
_entity_poly.pdbx_strand_id
1 'polypeptide(L)'
;MRILDGAELRDFIKERQAKQVRALRQSWRVFPKLVIFYSSKNPVTETYMRLKEKYGEDILIEVERRKVAVESMKEEIQKANLDENIHGIIVQLPLEDINGKKISKEETEQILSEISKEKDVDGLNDGAFVPATAQAINWLLAGYNI
;
A
#
# COMPACT_ATOMS: atom_id res chain seq x y z
N MET A 1 -7.28 -31.36 12.67
CA MET A 1 -6.53 -30.10 12.56
C MET A 1 -7.28 -29.22 11.56
N ARG A 2 -7.71 -28.02 11.95
CA ARG A 2 -8.39 -27.07 11.03
C ARG A 2 -7.33 -26.18 10.39
N ILE A 3 -7.28 -26.15 9.07
CA ILE A 3 -6.36 -25.27 8.32
C ILE A 3 -7.09 -23.98 8.05
N LEU A 4 -6.46 -22.84 8.36
CA LEU A 4 -6.97 -21.51 8.03
C LEU A 4 -6.41 -21.13 6.65
N ASP A 5 -7.25 -21.19 5.62
CA ASP A 5 -6.82 -20.89 4.25
C ASP A 5 -6.95 -19.40 3.93
N GLY A 6 -5.81 -18.71 3.92
CA GLY A 6 -5.72 -17.29 3.56
C GLY A 6 -5.96 -17.03 2.07
N ALA A 7 -5.79 -18.00 1.19
CA ALA A 7 -6.02 -17.83 -0.23
C ALA A 7 -7.52 -17.73 -0.55
N GLU A 8 -8.33 -18.58 0.07
CA GLU A 8 -9.80 -18.55 -0.05
C GLU A 8 -10.35 -17.19 0.44
N LEU A 9 -9.90 -16.74 1.61
CA LEU A 9 -10.28 -15.45 2.16
C LEU A 9 -9.86 -14.29 1.25
N ARG A 10 -8.62 -14.32 0.74
CA ARG A 10 -8.13 -13.31 -0.21
C ARG A 10 -9.01 -13.21 -1.44
N ASP A 11 -9.38 -14.32 -2.04
CA ASP A 11 -10.16 -14.35 -3.27
C ASP A 11 -11.59 -13.82 -3.05
N PHE A 12 -12.19 -14.13 -1.92
CA PHE A 12 -13.47 -13.57 -1.49
C PHE A 12 -13.38 -12.02 -1.30
N ILE A 13 -12.36 -11.54 -0.59
CA ILE A 13 -12.14 -10.11 -0.37
C ILE A 13 -11.92 -9.40 -1.71
N LYS A 14 -11.10 -9.97 -2.59
CA LYS A 14 -10.77 -9.43 -3.89
C LYS A 14 -12.01 -9.23 -4.77
N GLU A 15 -12.90 -10.22 -4.81
CA GLU A 15 -14.16 -10.11 -5.55
C GLU A 15 -15.04 -8.98 -5.02
N ARG A 16 -15.16 -8.88 -3.69
CA ARG A 16 -15.89 -7.79 -3.03
C ARG A 16 -15.30 -6.43 -3.35
N GLN A 17 -13.98 -6.27 -3.27
CA GLN A 17 -13.28 -5.02 -3.58
C GLN A 17 -13.47 -4.63 -5.05
N ALA A 18 -13.37 -5.58 -5.98
CA ALA A 18 -13.62 -5.31 -7.40
C ALA A 18 -15.04 -4.77 -7.66
N LYS A 19 -16.05 -5.29 -6.96
CA LYS A 19 -17.43 -4.76 -7.04
C LYS A 19 -17.53 -3.34 -6.50
N GLN A 20 -16.89 -3.06 -5.36
CA GLN A 20 -16.86 -1.72 -4.77
C GLN A 20 -16.17 -0.70 -5.67
N VAL A 21 -15.02 -1.05 -6.26
CA VAL A 21 -14.29 -0.15 -7.18
C VAL A 21 -15.11 0.11 -8.45
N ARG A 22 -15.79 -0.89 -9.01
CA ARG A 22 -16.69 -0.68 -10.15
C ARG A 22 -17.80 0.33 -9.81
N ALA A 23 -18.40 0.22 -8.62
CA ALA A 23 -19.42 1.17 -8.17
C ALA A 23 -18.86 2.59 -8.04
N LEU A 24 -17.68 2.77 -7.47
CA LEU A 24 -17.00 4.06 -7.39
C LEU A 24 -16.76 4.67 -8.79
N ARG A 25 -16.28 3.87 -9.72
CA ARG A 25 -15.99 4.33 -11.09
C ARG A 25 -17.26 4.69 -11.86
N GLN A 26 -18.32 3.91 -11.74
CA GLN A 26 -19.56 4.10 -12.50
C GLN A 26 -20.45 5.19 -11.92
N SER A 27 -20.66 5.17 -10.60
CA SER A 27 -21.62 6.07 -9.94
C SER A 27 -21.01 7.41 -9.55
N TRP A 28 -19.72 7.40 -9.14
CA TRP A 28 -19.07 8.58 -8.57
C TRP A 28 -17.98 9.14 -9.46
N ARG A 29 -17.64 8.47 -10.58
CA ARG A 29 -16.52 8.83 -11.46
C ARG A 29 -15.19 8.94 -10.73
N VAL A 30 -15.03 8.21 -9.63
CA VAL A 30 -13.77 8.10 -8.89
C VAL A 30 -12.98 6.92 -9.45
N PHE A 31 -11.73 7.17 -9.82
CA PHE A 31 -10.79 6.18 -10.34
C PHE A 31 -9.69 5.99 -9.29
N PRO A 32 -9.83 5.01 -8.37
CA PRO A 32 -8.87 4.86 -7.28
C PRO A 32 -7.46 4.64 -7.79
N LYS A 33 -6.51 5.36 -7.18
CA LYS A 33 -5.09 5.29 -7.52
C LYS A 33 -4.24 5.17 -6.27
N LEU A 34 -3.35 4.18 -6.28
CA LEU A 34 -2.33 3.94 -5.28
C LEU A 34 -0.97 4.32 -5.83
N VAL A 35 -0.21 5.12 -5.10
CA VAL A 35 1.19 5.40 -5.40
C VAL A 35 2.09 4.64 -4.44
N ILE A 36 3.10 3.96 -4.98
CA ILE A 36 4.13 3.25 -4.21
C ILE A 36 5.46 3.95 -4.45
N PHE A 37 5.96 4.63 -3.42
CA PHE A 37 7.30 5.20 -3.42
C PHE A 37 8.33 4.15 -3.00
N TYR A 38 9.48 4.12 -3.65
CA TYR A 38 10.59 3.24 -3.31
C TYR A 38 11.93 3.83 -3.73
N SER A 39 13.00 3.44 -3.05
CA SER A 39 14.37 3.83 -3.41
C SER A 39 15.23 2.62 -3.81
N SER A 40 14.97 1.47 -3.21
CA SER A 40 15.75 0.24 -3.38
C SER A 40 15.54 -0.44 -4.74
N LYS A 41 16.57 -1.14 -5.21
CA LYS A 41 16.51 -2.07 -6.35
C LYS A 41 16.47 -3.54 -5.91
N ASN A 42 16.17 -3.81 -4.64
CA ASN A 42 16.18 -5.15 -4.08
C ASN A 42 15.16 -6.06 -4.81
N PRO A 43 15.53 -7.27 -5.27
CA PRO A 43 14.63 -8.20 -5.96
C PRO A 43 13.39 -8.59 -5.14
N VAL A 44 13.53 -8.66 -3.82
CA VAL A 44 12.40 -8.96 -2.91
C VAL A 44 11.38 -7.81 -2.94
N THR A 45 11.86 -6.58 -2.82
CA THR A 45 11.02 -5.36 -2.93
C THR A 45 10.29 -5.30 -4.26
N GLU A 46 11.00 -5.59 -5.36
CA GLU A 46 10.44 -5.64 -6.71
C GLU A 46 9.30 -6.68 -6.81
N THR A 47 9.48 -7.84 -6.21
CA THR A 47 8.45 -8.89 -6.20
C THR A 47 7.19 -8.44 -5.46
N TYR A 48 7.31 -7.80 -4.30
CA TYR A 48 6.17 -7.29 -3.54
C TYR A 48 5.43 -6.17 -4.30
N MET A 49 6.16 -5.26 -4.93
CA MET A 49 5.53 -4.21 -5.74
C MET A 49 4.75 -4.78 -6.91
N ARG A 50 5.33 -5.77 -7.63
CA ARG A 50 4.64 -6.46 -8.74
C ARG A 50 3.38 -7.18 -8.28
N LEU A 51 3.38 -7.80 -7.10
CA LEU A 51 2.17 -8.42 -6.54
C LEU A 51 1.08 -7.38 -6.25
N LYS A 52 1.45 -6.20 -5.75
CA LYS A 52 0.51 -5.09 -5.52
C LYS A 52 -0.06 -4.56 -6.83
N GLU A 53 0.77 -4.39 -7.86
CA GLU A 53 0.32 -4.00 -9.21
C GLU A 53 -0.70 -5.01 -9.76
N LYS A 54 -0.34 -6.29 -9.73
CA LYS A 54 -1.21 -7.37 -10.20
C LYS A 54 -2.55 -7.40 -9.47
N TYR A 55 -2.52 -7.23 -8.15
CA TYR A 55 -3.74 -7.16 -7.35
C TYR A 55 -4.58 -5.94 -7.70
N GLY A 56 -3.94 -4.77 -7.88
CA GLY A 56 -4.61 -3.53 -8.30
C GLY A 56 -5.30 -3.69 -9.66
N GLU A 57 -4.63 -4.28 -10.65
CA GLU A 57 -5.23 -4.60 -11.96
C GLU A 57 -6.49 -5.44 -11.81
N ASP A 58 -6.45 -6.50 -11.00
CA ASP A 58 -7.56 -7.42 -10.81
C ASP A 58 -8.79 -6.73 -10.18
N ILE A 59 -8.60 -5.70 -9.35
CA ILE A 59 -9.69 -4.95 -8.69
C ILE A 59 -9.94 -3.57 -9.30
N LEU A 60 -9.29 -3.24 -10.43
CA LEU A 60 -9.44 -1.98 -11.17
C LEU A 60 -8.96 -0.73 -10.43
N ILE A 61 -7.95 -0.88 -9.58
CA ILE A 61 -7.20 0.22 -8.96
C ILE A 61 -5.91 0.45 -9.77
N GLU A 62 -5.65 1.70 -10.15
CA GLU A 62 -4.38 2.08 -10.73
C GLU A 62 -3.28 2.02 -9.67
N VAL A 63 -2.19 1.29 -9.94
CA VAL A 63 -1.01 1.25 -9.07
C VAL A 63 0.17 1.87 -9.82
N GLU A 64 0.64 3.00 -9.33
CA GLU A 64 1.80 3.71 -9.90
C GLU A 64 3.01 3.54 -9.00
N ARG A 65 4.12 3.09 -9.57
CA ARG A 65 5.40 3.00 -8.86
C ARG A 65 6.26 4.23 -9.14
N ARG A 66 6.71 4.89 -8.10
CA ARG A 66 7.62 6.05 -8.19
C ARG A 66 8.94 5.73 -7.52
N LYS A 67 9.99 5.59 -8.34
CA LYS A 67 11.33 5.49 -7.81
C LYS A 67 11.85 6.88 -7.47
N VAL A 68 12.20 7.07 -6.20
CA VAL A 68 12.64 8.37 -5.67
C VAL A 68 13.87 8.16 -4.79
N ALA A 69 14.85 9.06 -4.91
CA ALA A 69 15.98 9.10 -3.99
C ALA A 69 15.48 9.47 -2.58
N VAL A 70 16.15 8.93 -1.56
CA VAL A 70 15.74 9.15 -0.15
C VAL A 70 15.69 10.64 0.20
N GLU A 71 16.63 11.41 -0.29
CA GLU A 71 16.76 12.86 -0.05
C GLU A 71 15.56 13.65 -0.57
N SER A 72 14.91 13.18 -1.64
CA SER A 72 13.73 13.82 -2.25
C SER A 72 12.41 13.19 -1.82
N MET A 73 12.45 12.10 -1.06
CA MET A 73 11.28 11.29 -0.75
C MET A 73 10.20 12.09 -0.02
N LYS A 74 10.57 12.90 0.97
CA LYS A 74 9.63 13.73 1.73
C LYS A 74 8.89 14.71 0.83
N GLU A 75 9.61 15.41 -0.04
CA GLU A 75 9.01 16.38 -0.97
C GLU A 75 8.03 15.71 -1.94
N GLU A 76 8.39 14.56 -2.49
CA GLU A 76 7.54 13.82 -3.42
C GLU A 76 6.28 13.25 -2.72
N ILE A 77 6.38 12.82 -1.47
CA ILE A 77 5.23 12.42 -0.65
C ILE A 77 4.31 13.62 -0.40
N GLN A 78 4.86 14.79 -0.06
CA GLN A 78 4.06 16.01 0.15
C GLN A 78 3.31 16.41 -1.13
N LYS A 79 3.93 16.33 -2.29
CA LYS A 79 3.25 16.55 -3.58
C LYS A 79 2.11 15.55 -3.80
N ALA A 80 2.34 14.28 -3.49
CA ALA A 80 1.32 13.24 -3.62
C ALA A 80 0.16 13.40 -2.62
N ASN A 81 0.43 13.92 -1.42
CA ASN A 81 -0.63 14.26 -0.46
C ASN A 81 -1.62 15.31 -1.02
N LEU A 82 -1.10 16.28 -1.77
CA LEU A 82 -1.90 17.37 -2.35
C LEU A 82 -2.62 16.99 -3.65
N ASP A 83 -2.24 15.89 -4.28
CA ASP A 83 -2.87 15.44 -5.52
C ASP A 83 -4.18 14.70 -5.22
N GLU A 84 -5.30 15.31 -5.58
CA GLU A 84 -6.65 14.74 -5.37
C GLU A 84 -6.91 13.45 -6.16
N ASN A 85 -6.11 13.16 -7.19
CA ASN A 85 -6.22 11.93 -7.96
C ASN A 85 -5.47 10.75 -7.30
N ILE A 86 -4.67 11.00 -6.27
CA ILE A 86 -3.98 9.96 -5.49
C ILE A 86 -4.79 9.68 -4.23
N HIS A 87 -5.25 8.44 -4.09
CA HIS A 87 -6.15 8.02 -3.02
C HIS A 87 -5.46 7.20 -1.92
N GLY A 88 -4.27 6.67 -2.22
CA GLY A 88 -3.46 5.92 -1.26
C GLY A 88 -1.98 6.07 -1.57
N ILE A 89 -1.16 6.07 -0.53
CA ILE A 89 0.30 6.17 -0.60
C ILE A 89 0.90 5.04 0.22
N ILE A 90 1.90 4.36 -0.35
CA ILE A 90 2.75 3.38 0.32
C ILE A 90 4.21 3.79 0.10
N VAL A 91 5.01 3.70 1.13
CA VAL A 91 6.48 3.71 1.02
C VAL A 91 6.98 2.28 1.18
N GLN A 92 7.49 1.71 0.11
CA GLN A 92 7.98 0.33 0.11
C GLN A 92 9.34 0.24 0.79
N LEU A 93 9.36 -0.45 1.91
CA LEU A 93 10.57 -0.70 2.70
C LEU A 93 11.32 -1.94 2.21
N PRO A 94 12.64 -2.04 2.45
CA PRO A 94 13.49 -1.02 3.07
C PRO A 94 13.82 0.13 2.12
N LEU A 95 14.08 1.32 2.69
CA LEU A 95 14.65 2.44 1.94
C LEU A 95 16.18 2.34 1.96
N GLU A 96 16.79 2.62 0.82
CA GLU A 96 18.24 2.56 0.61
C GLU A 96 18.73 3.86 -0.01
N ASP A 97 19.89 4.33 0.44
CA ASP A 97 20.58 5.47 -0.14
C ASP A 97 21.14 5.17 -1.54
N ILE A 98 21.79 6.14 -2.16
CA ILE A 98 22.38 6.00 -3.50
C ILE A 98 23.45 4.90 -3.59
N ASN A 99 24.05 4.52 -2.45
CA ASN A 99 25.07 3.49 -2.36
C ASN A 99 24.47 2.09 -2.05
N GLY A 100 23.14 2.00 -1.94
CA GLY A 100 22.44 0.76 -1.61
C GLY A 100 22.48 0.40 -0.12
N LYS A 101 22.85 1.35 0.74
CA LYS A 101 22.85 1.16 2.19
C LYS A 101 21.47 1.53 2.76
N LYS A 102 20.93 0.68 3.60
CA LYS A 102 19.67 0.98 4.31
C LYS A 102 19.85 2.22 5.19
N ILE A 103 18.88 3.12 5.12
CA ILE A 103 18.81 4.28 6.01
C ILE A 103 18.42 3.86 7.44
N SER A 104 18.61 4.76 8.39
CA SER A 104 18.28 4.50 9.78
C SER A 104 16.77 4.31 9.98
N LYS A 105 16.40 3.73 11.13
CA LYS A 105 15.00 3.58 11.51
C LYS A 105 14.35 4.93 11.75
N GLU A 106 15.06 5.82 12.41
CA GLU A 106 14.60 7.19 12.73
C GLU A 106 14.33 8.00 11.45
N GLU A 107 15.21 7.90 10.45
CA GLU A 107 15.04 8.54 9.16
C GLU A 107 13.85 7.94 8.38
N THR A 108 13.70 6.62 8.44
CA THR A 108 12.54 5.93 7.84
C THR A 108 11.22 6.39 8.48
N GLU A 109 11.15 6.47 9.82
CA GLU A 109 9.96 6.95 10.54
C GLU A 109 9.63 8.41 10.19
N GLN A 110 10.64 9.27 10.05
CA GLN A 110 10.44 10.64 9.59
C GLN A 110 9.86 10.74 8.18
N ILE A 111 10.29 9.87 7.27
CA ILE A 111 9.74 9.82 5.91
C ILE A 111 8.29 9.31 5.93
N LEU A 112 8.02 8.26 6.67
CA LEU A 112 6.68 7.72 6.80
C LEU A 112 5.70 8.72 7.41
N SER A 113 6.15 9.53 8.38
CA SER A 113 5.32 10.56 9.02
C SER A 113 4.87 11.69 8.08
N GLU A 114 5.50 11.84 6.91
CA GLU A 114 5.06 12.79 5.88
C GLU A 114 3.79 12.36 5.14
N ILE A 115 3.43 11.08 5.19
CA ILE A 115 2.19 10.61 4.54
C ILE A 115 0.99 11.13 5.33
N SER A 116 0.05 11.76 4.63
CA SER A 116 -1.19 12.22 5.27
C SER A 116 -2.01 11.02 5.77
N LYS A 117 -2.66 11.18 6.92
CA LYS A 117 -3.39 10.08 7.60
C LYS A 117 -4.48 9.46 6.73
N GLU A 118 -5.09 10.26 5.88
CA GLU A 118 -6.16 9.84 4.98
C GLU A 118 -5.64 8.99 3.81
N LYS A 119 -4.34 9.10 3.47
CA LYS A 119 -3.70 8.39 2.35
C LYS A 119 -2.72 7.30 2.80
N ASP A 120 -2.45 7.17 4.11
CA ASP A 120 -1.60 6.12 4.68
C ASP A 120 -2.34 4.77 4.71
N VAL A 121 -2.48 4.14 3.55
CA VAL A 121 -3.22 2.87 3.42
C VAL A 121 -2.46 1.65 3.93
N ASP A 122 -1.18 1.78 4.23
CA ASP A 122 -0.37 0.71 4.86
C ASP A 122 -0.45 0.73 6.39
N GLY A 123 -0.96 1.84 6.95
CA GLY A 123 -1.22 2.01 8.38
C GLY A 123 0.05 2.01 9.23
N LEU A 124 1.16 2.52 8.69
CA LEU A 124 2.45 2.60 9.40
C LEU A 124 2.60 3.86 10.24
N ASN A 125 1.75 4.86 10.01
CA ASN A 125 1.57 6.03 10.89
C ASN A 125 0.35 5.80 11.79
N ASP A 126 0.20 6.62 12.85
CA ASP A 126 -1.00 6.66 13.70
C ASP A 126 -2.21 7.23 12.94
N GLY A 127 -2.50 6.62 11.77
CA GLY A 127 -3.52 7.03 10.83
C GLY A 127 -4.88 6.37 11.02
N ALA A 128 -5.73 6.51 10.00
CA ALA A 128 -7.08 5.95 10.00
C ALA A 128 -7.12 4.43 9.71
N PHE A 129 -6.02 3.85 9.28
CA PHE A 129 -5.97 2.45 8.82
C PHE A 129 -5.17 1.58 9.77
N VAL A 130 -5.65 0.36 9.99
CA VAL A 130 -4.92 -0.68 10.72
C VAL A 130 -3.83 -1.25 9.80
N PRO A 131 -2.61 -1.53 10.32
CA PRO A 131 -1.57 -2.17 9.53
C PRO A 131 -2.06 -3.42 8.80
N ALA A 132 -1.75 -3.53 7.51
CA ALA A 132 -2.34 -4.53 6.61
C ALA A 132 -2.17 -5.97 7.10
N THR A 133 -1.01 -6.33 7.66
CA THR A 133 -0.75 -7.67 8.22
C THR A 133 -1.64 -7.97 9.42
N ALA A 134 -1.78 -7.03 10.35
CA ALA A 134 -2.62 -7.19 11.52
C ALA A 134 -4.10 -7.34 11.12
N GLN A 135 -4.55 -6.53 10.18
CA GLN A 135 -5.91 -6.62 9.65
C GLN A 135 -6.17 -7.95 8.94
N ALA A 136 -5.22 -8.45 8.14
CA ALA A 136 -5.33 -9.74 7.47
C ALA A 136 -5.47 -10.91 8.47
N ILE A 137 -4.71 -10.88 9.57
CA ILE A 137 -4.82 -11.88 10.65
C ILE A 137 -6.20 -11.82 11.29
N ASN A 138 -6.68 -10.62 11.64
CA ASN A 138 -8.01 -10.45 12.24
C ASN A 138 -9.13 -10.96 11.31
N TRP A 139 -9.05 -10.66 10.03
CA TRP A 139 -10.04 -11.14 9.06
C TRP A 139 -9.99 -12.66 8.89
N LEU A 140 -8.79 -13.25 8.89
CA LEU A 140 -8.63 -14.69 8.79
C LEU A 140 -9.26 -15.40 10.00
N LEU A 141 -8.99 -14.92 11.21
CA LEU A 141 -9.58 -15.48 12.44
C LEU A 141 -11.10 -15.32 12.44
N ALA A 142 -11.60 -14.12 12.13
CA ALA A 142 -13.04 -13.86 12.07
C ALA A 142 -13.76 -14.70 11.01
N GLY A 143 -13.14 -14.92 9.84
CA GLY A 143 -13.69 -15.76 8.77
C GLY A 143 -13.87 -17.24 9.19
N TYR A 144 -13.11 -17.68 10.16
CA TYR A 144 -13.21 -19.04 10.73
C TYR A 144 -13.90 -19.12 12.10
N ASN A 145 -14.49 -18.00 12.56
CA ASN A 145 -15.14 -17.87 13.87
C ASN A 145 -14.23 -18.24 15.05
N ILE A 146 -13.00 -17.67 15.05
CA ILE A 146 -12.01 -17.84 16.12
C ILE A 146 -11.80 -16.50 16.82
#